data_a9eecd91db5ff977d11dde18235e76af
#
_entry.id   a9eecd91db5ff977d11dde18235e76af
#
_cell.length_a   1.000
_cell.length_b   1.000
_cell.length_c   1.000
_cell.angle_alpha   90.00
_cell.angle_beta   90.00
_cell.angle_gamma   90.00
#
_symmetry.space_group_name_H-M   'P 1'
#
loop_
_entity.id
_entity.type
_entity.pdbx_description
1 polymer ?
#
loop_
_entity_poly.entity_id
_entity_poly.type
_entity_poly.pdbx_seq_one_letter_code
_entity_poly.pdbx_strand_id
1 'polypeptide(L)'
;MLLLIDNYDSFTYNLYQYFCELGAEVLVRRNDALTLADIERLSPQRLVISPGPCTPDEAGISLAAIRHFAGTLPILGVCLGHQALGQAFGARVVRARQVMHGKTSPVRHTGRGVFAGLANPLTVTRYHSLILEQDSLPDCFEVTAWTENDAGMDEIMGVRHRSLPLEGVQFHPESILSQQGHQLLKNFLDL
;
A
#
# COMPACT_ATOMS: atom_id res chain seq x y z
N MET A 1 -12.69 -13.02 5.50
CA MET A 1 -12.59 -12.61 4.09
C MET A 1 -11.82 -11.29 3.99
N LEU A 2 -10.93 -11.17 3.03
CA LEU A 2 -10.19 -9.96 2.70
C LEU A 2 -10.86 -9.29 1.50
N LEU A 3 -11.21 -8.00 1.62
CA LEU A 3 -11.72 -7.22 0.49
C LEU A 3 -10.56 -6.50 -0.19
N LEU A 4 -10.39 -6.73 -1.48
CA LEU A 4 -9.42 -6.05 -2.33
C LEU A 4 -10.17 -5.07 -3.24
N ILE A 5 -9.97 -3.77 -3.00
CA ILE A 5 -10.52 -2.72 -3.86
C ILE A 5 -9.61 -2.55 -5.06
N ASP A 6 -10.16 -2.80 -6.24
CA ASP A 6 -9.46 -2.68 -7.52
C ASP A 6 -9.59 -1.26 -8.07
N ASN A 7 -8.47 -0.54 -8.15
CA ASN A 7 -8.39 0.80 -8.74
C ASN A 7 -8.16 0.76 -10.26
N TYR A 8 -8.69 -0.25 -10.95
CA TYR A 8 -8.55 -0.43 -12.39
C TYR A 8 -7.09 -0.62 -12.81
N ASP A 9 -6.41 -1.51 -12.09
CA ASP A 9 -5.00 -1.80 -12.29
C ASP A 9 -4.77 -3.21 -12.80
N SER A 10 -3.82 -3.36 -13.73
CA SER A 10 -3.47 -4.67 -14.29
C SER A 10 -2.80 -5.61 -13.28
N PHE A 11 -2.24 -5.07 -12.18
CA PHE A 11 -1.57 -5.85 -11.14
C PHE A 11 -2.51 -6.30 -10.00
N THR A 12 -3.76 -5.88 -9.99
CA THR A 12 -4.71 -6.23 -8.92
C THR A 12 -4.86 -7.73 -8.77
N TYR A 13 -4.97 -8.47 -9.88
CA TYR A 13 -5.13 -9.93 -9.83
C TYR A 13 -3.85 -10.67 -9.46
N ASN A 14 -2.67 -10.06 -9.59
CA ASN A 14 -1.44 -10.61 -9.02
C ASN A 14 -1.48 -10.52 -7.48
N LEU A 15 -1.96 -9.40 -6.92
CA LEU A 15 -2.21 -9.30 -5.49
C LEU A 15 -3.23 -10.33 -5.03
N TYR A 16 -4.34 -10.45 -5.75
CA TYR A 16 -5.36 -11.47 -5.50
C TYR A 16 -4.74 -12.86 -5.43
N GLN A 17 -3.96 -13.23 -6.43
CA GLN A 17 -3.33 -14.54 -6.51
C GLN A 17 -2.37 -14.78 -5.33
N TYR A 18 -1.54 -13.81 -4.99
CA TYR A 18 -0.60 -13.94 -3.87
C TYR A 18 -1.34 -14.14 -2.54
N PHE A 19 -2.39 -13.39 -2.29
CA PHE A 19 -3.20 -13.59 -1.09
C PHE A 19 -3.90 -14.95 -1.07
N CYS A 20 -4.42 -15.43 -2.20
CA CYS A 20 -5.01 -16.76 -2.30
C CYS A 20 -3.98 -17.86 -2.04
N GLU A 21 -2.76 -17.72 -2.57
CA GLU A 21 -1.66 -18.65 -2.33
C GLU A 21 -1.25 -18.69 -0.83
N LEU A 22 -1.47 -17.60 -0.12
CA LEU A 22 -1.26 -17.50 1.33
C LEU A 22 -2.44 -18.04 2.15
N GLY A 23 -3.47 -18.55 1.50
CA GLY A 23 -4.63 -19.15 2.15
C GLY A 23 -5.75 -18.19 2.51
N ALA A 24 -5.69 -16.92 2.06
CA ALA A 24 -6.74 -15.95 2.31
C ALA A 24 -7.94 -16.17 1.38
N GLU A 25 -9.15 -15.96 1.91
CA GLU A 25 -10.35 -15.82 1.11
C GLU A 25 -10.45 -14.35 0.66
N VAL A 26 -10.36 -14.10 -0.65
CA VAL A 26 -10.26 -12.74 -1.22
C VAL A 26 -11.46 -12.45 -2.10
N LEU A 27 -12.09 -11.30 -1.87
CA LEU A 27 -13.13 -10.74 -2.71
C LEU A 27 -12.59 -9.49 -3.39
N VAL A 28 -12.61 -9.45 -4.73
CA VAL A 28 -12.20 -8.30 -5.52
C VAL A 28 -13.42 -7.51 -5.95
N ARG A 29 -13.41 -6.19 -5.73
CA ARG A 29 -14.43 -5.27 -6.21
C ARG A 29 -13.77 -3.99 -6.73
N ARG A 30 -14.26 -3.49 -7.87
CA ARG A 30 -13.79 -2.22 -8.43
C ARG A 30 -14.19 -1.04 -7.56
N ASN A 31 -13.39 0.00 -7.59
CA ASN A 31 -13.52 1.17 -6.72
C ASN A 31 -14.81 1.98 -6.96
N ASP A 32 -15.50 1.77 -8.05
CA ASP A 32 -16.79 2.38 -8.40
C ASP A 32 -17.97 1.41 -8.35
N ALA A 33 -17.74 0.17 -7.91
CA ALA A 33 -18.74 -0.89 -7.88
C ALA A 33 -19.36 -1.13 -6.51
N LEU A 34 -18.95 -0.39 -5.48
CA LEU A 34 -19.49 -0.51 -4.13
C LEU A 34 -19.53 0.83 -3.38
N THR A 35 -20.43 0.87 -2.41
CA THR A 35 -20.54 1.95 -1.44
C THR A 35 -19.93 1.54 -0.10
N LEU A 36 -19.77 2.50 0.83
CA LEU A 36 -19.35 2.18 2.20
C LEU A 36 -20.33 1.22 2.87
N ALA A 37 -21.63 1.38 2.63
CA ALA A 37 -22.66 0.48 3.17
C ALA A 37 -22.50 -0.95 2.62
N ASP A 38 -22.11 -1.09 1.35
CA ASP A 38 -21.81 -2.40 0.77
C ASP A 38 -20.64 -3.08 1.49
N ILE A 39 -19.58 -2.32 1.78
CA ILE A 39 -18.42 -2.84 2.51
C ILE A 39 -18.82 -3.25 3.94
N GLU A 40 -19.64 -2.46 4.60
CA GLU A 40 -20.16 -2.81 5.93
C GLU A 40 -20.96 -4.12 5.91
N ARG A 41 -21.83 -4.30 4.90
CA ARG A 41 -22.60 -5.54 4.75
C ARG A 41 -21.72 -6.76 4.45
N LEU A 42 -20.65 -6.57 3.69
CA LEU A 42 -19.68 -7.64 3.41
C LEU A 42 -18.90 -8.05 4.66
N SER A 43 -18.77 -7.15 5.61
CA SER A 43 -18.04 -7.38 6.87
C SER A 43 -16.66 -8.00 6.67
N PRO A 44 -15.77 -7.42 5.85
CA PRO A 44 -14.45 -8.01 5.64
C PRO A 44 -13.62 -7.92 6.92
N GLN A 45 -12.69 -8.84 7.08
CA GLN A 45 -11.74 -8.83 8.20
C GLN A 45 -10.53 -7.93 7.90
N ARG A 46 -10.24 -7.68 6.63
CA ARG A 46 -9.13 -6.84 6.16
C ARG A 46 -9.49 -6.14 4.87
N LEU A 47 -8.86 -5.00 4.65
CA LEU A 47 -9.06 -4.19 3.46
C LEU A 47 -7.71 -3.94 2.78
N VAL A 48 -7.64 -4.19 1.47
CA VAL A 48 -6.47 -3.86 0.66
C VAL A 48 -6.89 -2.90 -0.44
N ILE A 49 -6.14 -1.82 -0.58
CA ILE A 49 -6.35 -0.80 -1.63
C ILE A 49 -5.27 -1.03 -2.69
N SER A 50 -5.67 -1.38 -3.90
CA SER A 50 -4.76 -1.79 -4.96
C SER A 50 -3.96 -0.63 -5.56
N PRO A 51 -2.91 -0.94 -6.32
CA PRO A 51 -2.37 0.02 -7.30
C PRO A 51 -3.43 0.56 -8.23
N GLY A 52 -3.14 1.63 -8.93
CA GLY A 52 -4.01 2.21 -9.92
C GLY A 52 -3.39 3.42 -10.61
N PRO A 53 -4.07 3.94 -11.65
CA PRO A 53 -3.61 5.12 -12.37
C PRO A 53 -3.97 6.42 -11.64
N CYS A 54 -3.38 7.53 -12.10
CA CYS A 54 -3.69 8.90 -11.69
C CYS A 54 -3.37 9.17 -10.21
N THR A 55 -4.26 9.85 -9.50
CA THR A 55 -4.08 10.22 -8.10
C THR A 55 -5.17 9.60 -7.23
N PRO A 56 -5.00 9.62 -5.89
CA PRO A 56 -6.05 9.13 -5.00
C PRO A 56 -7.41 9.81 -5.17
N ASP A 57 -7.45 11.05 -5.66
CA ASP A 57 -8.70 11.78 -5.91
C ASP A 57 -9.55 11.12 -7.00
N GLU A 58 -8.93 10.40 -7.93
CA GLU A 58 -9.62 9.67 -9.00
C GLU A 58 -9.79 8.17 -8.69
N ALA A 59 -9.54 7.75 -7.46
CA ALA A 59 -9.57 6.34 -7.05
C ALA A 59 -10.93 5.90 -6.48
N GLY A 60 -12.02 6.47 -6.94
CA GLY A 60 -13.38 6.10 -6.53
C GLY A 60 -13.55 6.14 -5.01
N ILE A 61 -14.01 5.03 -4.43
CA ILE A 61 -14.29 4.92 -3.00
C ILE A 61 -13.04 4.82 -2.11
N SER A 62 -11.85 4.68 -2.67
CA SER A 62 -10.64 4.31 -1.91
C SER A 62 -10.35 5.25 -0.73
N LEU A 63 -10.36 6.58 -0.94
CA LEU A 63 -10.14 7.56 0.14
C LEU A 63 -11.23 7.47 1.21
N ALA A 64 -12.50 7.41 0.80
CA ALA A 64 -13.63 7.33 1.73
C ALA A 64 -13.59 6.03 2.54
N ALA A 65 -13.23 4.91 1.90
CA ALA A 65 -13.11 3.63 2.57
C ALA A 65 -12.00 3.65 3.63
N ILE A 66 -10.84 4.22 3.31
CA ILE A 66 -9.74 4.36 4.27
C ILE A 66 -10.20 5.18 5.47
N ARG A 67 -10.81 6.35 5.24
CA ARG A 67 -11.27 7.24 6.33
C ARG A 67 -12.33 6.58 7.20
N HIS A 68 -13.24 5.84 6.59
CA HIS A 68 -14.36 5.21 7.29
C HIS A 68 -13.92 4.01 8.13
N PHE A 69 -13.05 3.16 7.59
CA PHE A 69 -12.66 1.91 8.22
C PHE A 69 -11.35 1.99 9.01
N ALA A 70 -10.65 3.11 8.99
CA ALA A 70 -9.46 3.32 9.82
C ALA A 70 -9.79 3.09 11.30
N GLY A 71 -9.03 2.22 11.96
CA GLY A 71 -9.28 1.84 13.35
C GLY A 71 -10.29 0.71 13.54
N THR A 72 -11.03 0.35 12.50
CA THR A 72 -12.00 -0.77 12.53
C THR A 72 -11.42 -2.02 11.86
N LEU A 73 -10.70 -1.83 10.76
CA LEU A 73 -10.10 -2.93 9.98
C LEU A 73 -8.60 -2.67 9.78
N PRO A 74 -7.79 -3.73 9.73
CA PRO A 74 -6.45 -3.63 9.15
C PRO A 74 -6.55 -3.23 7.68
N ILE A 75 -5.74 -2.23 7.26
CA ILE A 75 -5.73 -1.72 5.89
C ILE A 75 -4.30 -1.72 5.36
N LEU A 76 -4.11 -2.30 4.17
CA LEU A 76 -2.88 -2.20 3.40
C LEU A 76 -3.14 -1.41 2.12
N GLY A 77 -2.36 -0.36 1.91
CA GLY A 77 -2.33 0.38 0.65
C GLY A 77 -1.11 0.01 -0.19
N VAL A 78 -1.31 -0.31 -1.47
CA VAL A 78 -0.22 -0.65 -2.40
C VAL A 78 -0.18 0.39 -3.51
N CYS A 79 0.97 1.03 -3.72
CA CYS A 79 1.23 2.06 -4.73
C CYS A 79 0.20 3.20 -4.62
N LEU A 80 -0.79 3.29 -5.51
CA LEU A 80 -1.88 4.27 -5.37
C LEU A 80 -2.58 4.17 -4.02
N GLY A 81 -2.79 2.95 -3.51
CA GLY A 81 -3.38 2.72 -2.19
C GLY A 81 -2.55 3.26 -1.05
N HIS A 82 -1.22 3.19 -1.15
CA HIS A 82 -0.29 3.80 -0.19
C HIS A 82 -0.41 5.34 -0.22
N GLN A 83 -0.47 5.93 -1.40
CA GLN A 83 -0.69 7.37 -1.56
C GLN A 83 -2.04 7.80 -1.00
N ALA A 84 -3.09 7.01 -1.25
CA ALA A 84 -4.43 7.26 -0.71
C ALA A 84 -4.44 7.19 0.83
N LEU A 85 -3.71 6.24 1.40
CA LEU A 85 -3.58 6.10 2.85
C LEU A 85 -2.95 7.36 3.47
N GLY A 86 -1.84 7.84 2.91
CA GLY A 86 -1.21 9.08 3.35
C GLY A 86 -2.12 10.29 3.20
N GLN A 87 -2.75 10.44 2.03
CA GLN A 87 -3.63 11.57 1.72
C GLN A 87 -4.88 11.59 2.61
N ALA A 88 -5.42 10.44 2.97
CA ALA A 88 -6.58 10.35 3.86
C ALA A 88 -6.32 10.98 5.23
N PHE A 89 -5.06 11.03 5.66
CA PHE A 89 -4.63 11.61 6.92
C PHE A 89 -3.93 12.97 6.77
N GLY A 90 -3.91 13.54 5.57
CA GLY A 90 -3.43 14.91 5.33
C GLY A 90 -2.06 15.03 4.67
N ALA A 91 -1.40 13.94 4.33
CA ALA A 91 -0.16 13.99 3.55
C ALA A 91 -0.42 14.45 2.11
N ARG A 92 0.56 15.10 1.50
CA ARG A 92 0.50 15.52 0.09
C ARG A 92 1.13 14.46 -0.80
N VAL A 93 0.46 14.21 -1.94
CA VAL A 93 0.98 13.40 -3.02
C VAL A 93 1.63 14.35 -4.04
N VAL A 94 2.91 14.13 -4.31
CA VAL A 94 3.71 15.00 -5.18
C VAL A 94 4.44 14.18 -6.23
N ARG A 95 4.98 14.84 -7.26
CA ARG A 95 5.77 14.16 -8.28
C ARG A 95 7.07 13.62 -7.70
N ALA A 96 7.40 12.39 -8.05
CA ALA A 96 8.71 11.83 -7.79
C ALA A 96 9.78 12.57 -8.61
N ARG A 97 11.00 12.57 -8.11
CA ARG A 97 12.13 13.14 -8.85
C ARG A 97 12.35 12.45 -10.20
N GLN A 98 12.09 11.15 -10.26
CA GLN A 98 12.23 10.34 -11.47
C GLN A 98 11.02 9.41 -11.59
N VAL A 99 10.46 9.30 -12.81
CA VAL A 99 9.41 8.33 -13.10
C VAL A 99 10.00 6.93 -13.09
N MET A 100 9.35 6.02 -12.37
CA MET A 100 9.70 4.60 -12.30
C MET A 100 8.70 3.77 -13.07
N HIS A 101 9.19 2.92 -13.96
CA HIS A 101 8.34 2.03 -14.75
C HIS A 101 9.00 0.65 -14.89
N GLY A 102 8.65 -0.26 -13.99
CA GLY A 102 9.18 -1.62 -13.98
C GLY A 102 10.63 -1.73 -13.54
N LYS A 103 11.18 -0.69 -12.94
CA LYS A 103 12.56 -0.69 -12.45
C LYS A 103 12.62 -1.22 -11.03
N THR A 104 13.67 -1.97 -10.71
CA THR A 104 13.95 -2.41 -9.35
C THR A 104 14.81 -1.39 -8.62
N SER A 105 14.60 -1.29 -7.31
CA SER A 105 15.38 -0.43 -6.43
C SER A 105 15.62 -1.13 -5.10
N PRO A 106 16.79 -0.92 -4.47
CA PRO A 106 16.98 -1.33 -3.09
C PRO A 106 16.25 -0.35 -2.16
N VAL A 107 15.52 -0.90 -1.20
CA VAL A 107 14.74 -0.13 -0.23
C VAL A 107 15.20 -0.50 1.17
N ARG A 108 15.59 0.51 1.96
CA ARG A 108 15.85 0.35 3.39
C ARG A 108 14.53 0.33 4.14
N HIS A 109 14.48 -0.40 5.25
CA HIS A 109 13.29 -0.44 6.09
C HIS A 109 13.63 -0.65 7.57
N THR A 110 12.64 -0.45 8.43
CA THR A 110 12.80 -0.55 9.88
C THR A 110 12.68 -1.98 10.41
N GLY A 111 12.27 -2.95 9.58
CA GLY A 111 11.96 -4.31 10.02
C GLY A 111 10.66 -4.44 10.83
N ARG A 112 9.80 -3.40 10.80
CA ARG A 112 8.54 -3.38 11.56
C ARG A 112 7.34 -3.59 10.66
N GLY A 113 6.24 -4.07 11.25
CA GLY A 113 4.98 -4.30 10.53
C GLY A 113 5.16 -5.27 9.37
N VAL A 114 4.77 -4.86 8.17
CA VAL A 114 4.88 -5.71 6.97
C VAL A 114 6.33 -6.04 6.59
N PHE A 115 7.31 -5.30 7.11
CA PHE A 115 8.73 -5.54 6.83
C PHE A 115 9.40 -6.51 7.83
N ALA A 116 8.67 -7.07 8.78
CA ALA A 116 9.23 -7.97 9.78
C ALA A 116 9.86 -9.20 9.12
N GLY A 117 11.14 -9.44 9.44
CA GLY A 117 11.90 -10.60 8.95
C GLY A 117 12.34 -10.54 7.50
N LEU A 118 12.14 -9.41 6.80
CA LEU A 118 12.55 -9.27 5.40
C LEU A 118 14.01 -8.84 5.26
N ALA A 119 14.60 -9.16 4.10
CA ALA A 119 15.94 -8.69 3.75
C ALA A 119 16.01 -7.16 3.81
N ASN A 120 17.15 -6.63 4.25
CA ASN A 120 17.37 -5.18 4.35
C ASN A 120 18.79 -4.83 3.84
N PRO A 121 18.94 -4.18 2.68
CA PRO A 121 17.85 -3.64 1.85
C PRO A 121 17.02 -4.73 1.15
N LEU A 122 15.78 -4.39 0.84
CA LEU A 122 14.85 -5.22 0.09
C LEU A 122 14.81 -4.72 -1.36
N THR A 123 15.00 -5.62 -2.33
CA THR A 123 14.86 -5.28 -3.75
C THR A 123 13.39 -5.32 -4.14
N VAL A 124 12.88 -4.22 -4.66
CA VAL A 124 11.46 -4.05 -5.00
C VAL A 124 11.26 -3.48 -6.39
N THR A 125 10.13 -3.81 -7.00
CA THR A 125 9.73 -3.26 -8.30
C THR A 125 8.89 -2.01 -8.11
N ARG A 126 9.19 -0.96 -8.88
CA ARG A 126 8.54 0.34 -8.79
C ARG A 126 7.87 0.69 -10.12
N TYR A 127 6.59 1.11 -10.04
CA TYR A 127 5.79 1.60 -11.16
C TYR A 127 5.04 2.85 -10.72
N HIS A 128 5.75 3.97 -10.49
CA HIS A 128 5.09 5.20 -10.02
C HIS A 128 5.80 6.45 -10.50
N SER A 129 5.04 7.51 -10.66
CA SER A 129 5.50 8.88 -10.93
C SER A 129 5.21 9.82 -9.77
N LEU A 130 4.44 9.38 -8.79
CA LEU A 130 4.03 10.14 -7.61
C LEU A 130 4.52 9.46 -6.35
N ILE A 131 4.72 10.27 -5.29
CA ILE A 131 5.14 9.83 -3.97
C ILE A 131 4.42 10.62 -2.89
N LEU A 132 4.44 10.14 -1.66
CA LEU A 132 4.09 10.93 -0.50
C LEU A 132 5.24 11.91 -0.18
N GLU A 133 4.89 13.18 -0.02
CA GLU A 133 5.86 14.19 0.37
C GLU A 133 6.26 14.03 1.84
N GLN A 134 7.55 13.88 2.09
CA GLN A 134 8.08 13.59 3.42
C GLN A 134 7.69 14.67 4.45
N ASP A 135 7.82 15.94 4.09
CA ASP A 135 7.53 17.06 5.00
C ASP A 135 6.05 17.19 5.34
N SER A 136 5.16 16.63 4.55
CA SER A 136 3.71 16.66 4.76
C SER A 136 3.16 15.46 5.54
N LEU A 137 4.00 14.44 5.79
CA LEU A 137 3.55 13.23 6.48
C LEU A 137 3.16 13.57 7.91
N PRO A 138 1.90 13.32 8.34
CA PRO A 138 1.49 13.66 9.69
C PRO A 138 2.18 12.77 10.73
N ASP A 139 2.28 13.28 11.97
CA ASP A 139 2.99 12.61 13.07
C ASP A 139 2.40 11.26 13.47
N CYS A 140 1.15 10.99 13.10
CA CYS A 140 0.53 9.69 13.35
C CYS A 140 1.11 8.55 12.50
N PHE A 141 1.87 8.89 11.44
CA PHE A 141 2.59 7.93 10.63
C PHE A 141 4.09 7.95 10.91
N GLU A 142 4.71 6.78 10.85
CA GLU A 142 6.15 6.65 10.73
C GLU A 142 6.53 6.16 9.34
N VAL A 143 7.67 6.62 8.83
CA VAL A 143 8.26 6.09 7.61
C VAL A 143 8.91 4.75 7.97
N THR A 144 8.43 3.67 7.34
CA THR A 144 8.95 2.32 7.59
C THR A 144 9.90 1.84 6.52
N ALA A 145 9.86 2.45 5.33
CA ALA A 145 10.75 2.10 4.22
C ALA A 145 11.04 3.32 3.35
N TRP A 146 12.23 3.37 2.77
CA TRP A 146 12.70 4.50 1.97
C TRP A 146 13.79 4.08 0.99
N THR A 147 13.95 4.87 -0.09
CA THR A 147 15.16 4.84 -0.92
C THR A 147 16.19 5.80 -0.39
N GLU A 148 17.46 5.56 -0.71
CA GLU A 148 18.57 6.42 -0.28
C GLU A 148 19.29 7.03 -1.49
N ASN A 149 19.82 8.22 -1.27
CA ASN A 149 20.81 8.87 -2.13
C ASN A 149 22.00 9.32 -1.30
N ASP A 150 22.95 10.06 -1.89
CA ASP A 150 24.17 10.50 -1.19
C ASP A 150 23.88 11.40 0.03
N ALA A 151 22.69 12.04 0.07
CA ALA A 151 22.28 12.90 1.17
C ALA A 151 21.44 12.17 2.26
N GLY A 152 21.19 10.87 2.10
CA GLY A 152 20.39 10.07 3.03
C GLY A 152 19.07 9.61 2.43
N MET A 153 17.97 9.71 3.18
CA MET A 153 16.63 9.33 2.71
C MET A 153 16.21 10.16 1.51
N ASP A 154 15.83 9.50 0.42
CA ASP A 154 15.39 10.14 -0.81
C ASP A 154 13.85 10.19 -0.90
N GLU A 155 13.21 9.03 -1.01
CA GLU A 155 11.76 8.91 -1.20
C GLU A 155 11.16 7.90 -0.23
N ILE A 156 9.95 8.21 0.27
CA ILE A 156 9.17 7.30 1.12
C ILE A 156 8.71 6.11 0.29
N MET A 157 9.00 4.90 0.77
CA MET A 157 8.59 3.63 0.16
C MET A 157 7.67 2.80 1.05
N GLY A 158 7.50 3.19 2.30
CA GLY A 158 6.58 2.55 3.22
C GLY A 158 6.21 3.47 4.37
N VAL A 159 4.97 3.37 4.81
CA VAL A 159 4.44 4.09 5.99
C VAL A 159 3.64 3.14 6.86
N ARG A 160 3.57 3.45 8.15
CA ARG A 160 2.77 2.73 9.12
C ARG A 160 2.17 3.71 10.10
N HIS A 161 0.88 3.55 10.40
CA HIS A 161 0.26 4.31 11.47
C HIS A 161 0.79 3.82 12.82
N ARG A 162 1.07 4.76 13.73
CA ARG A 162 1.72 4.42 15.02
C ARG A 162 0.85 3.61 15.97
N SER A 163 -0.47 3.75 15.86
CA SER A 163 -1.44 3.11 16.78
C SER A 163 -2.50 2.27 16.10
N LEU A 164 -2.80 2.52 14.81
CA LEU A 164 -3.82 1.78 14.06
C LEU A 164 -3.15 0.75 13.13
N PRO A 165 -3.82 -0.35 12.78
CA PRO A 165 -3.27 -1.35 11.86
C PRO A 165 -3.39 -0.90 10.40
N LEU A 166 -2.70 0.19 10.06
CA LEU A 166 -2.68 0.78 8.73
C LEU A 166 -1.24 0.79 8.24
N GLU A 167 -1.01 0.20 7.08
CA GLU A 167 0.31 0.14 6.44
C GLU A 167 0.22 0.43 4.95
N GLY A 168 1.23 1.06 4.41
CA GLY A 168 1.33 1.34 2.99
C GLY A 168 2.71 1.06 2.44
N VAL A 169 2.77 0.55 1.21
CA VAL A 169 4.01 0.36 0.45
C VAL A 169 3.86 1.01 -0.92
N GLN A 170 4.86 1.79 -1.33
CA GLN A 170 4.87 2.50 -2.60
C GLN A 170 5.19 1.58 -3.77
N PHE A 171 5.87 0.50 -3.53
CA PHE A 171 6.29 -0.48 -4.52
C PHE A 171 5.26 -1.60 -4.69
N HIS A 172 5.56 -2.51 -5.62
CA HIS A 172 4.68 -3.63 -5.98
C HIS A 172 5.20 -4.95 -5.40
N PRO A 173 4.74 -5.40 -4.22
CA PRO A 173 5.16 -6.68 -3.65
C PRO A 173 4.71 -7.88 -4.48
N GLU A 174 3.66 -7.73 -5.28
CA GLU A 174 3.09 -8.75 -6.15
C GLU A 174 3.87 -8.93 -7.46
N SER A 175 4.82 -8.06 -7.75
CA SER A 175 5.69 -8.21 -8.91
C SER A 175 6.71 -9.31 -8.68
N ILE A 176 6.93 -10.14 -9.71
CA ILE A 176 7.87 -11.27 -9.62
C ILE A 176 9.31 -10.83 -9.34
N LEU A 177 9.69 -9.62 -9.73
CA LEU A 177 11.02 -9.07 -9.47
C LEU A 177 11.15 -8.45 -8.08
N SER A 178 10.06 -8.33 -7.32
CA SER A 178 10.11 -7.90 -5.92
C SER A 178 10.50 -9.08 -5.04
N GLN A 179 11.48 -8.84 -4.17
CA GLN A 179 11.97 -9.82 -3.21
C GLN A 179 10.96 -10.03 -2.10
N GLN A 180 10.74 -11.27 -1.69
CA GLN A 180 9.91 -11.64 -0.53
C GLN A 180 8.49 -11.04 -0.51
N GLY A 181 7.87 -10.88 -1.68
CA GLY A 181 6.53 -10.30 -1.77
C GLY A 181 5.48 -11.09 -0.98
N HIS A 182 5.49 -12.42 -1.06
CA HIS A 182 4.57 -13.26 -0.29
C HIS A 182 4.76 -13.07 1.21
N GLN A 183 6.00 -12.99 1.70
CA GLN A 183 6.25 -12.81 3.12
C GLN A 183 5.76 -11.44 3.61
N LEU A 184 5.93 -10.39 2.80
CA LEU A 184 5.41 -9.07 3.12
C LEU A 184 3.88 -9.10 3.28
N LEU A 185 3.19 -9.71 2.30
CA LEU A 185 1.73 -9.84 2.35
C LEU A 185 1.26 -10.75 3.49
N LYS A 186 2.01 -11.80 3.80
CA LYS A 186 1.74 -12.65 4.96
C LYS A 186 1.83 -11.88 6.27
N ASN A 187 2.84 -11.01 6.39
CA ASN A 187 2.97 -10.14 7.57
C ASN A 187 1.73 -9.25 7.76
N PHE A 188 1.16 -8.77 6.66
CA PHE A 188 -0.10 -8.01 6.74
C PHE A 188 -1.26 -8.90 7.20
N LEU A 189 -1.35 -10.13 6.71
CA LEU A 189 -2.41 -11.07 7.15
C LEU A 189 -2.32 -11.40 8.65
N ASP A 190 -1.15 -11.24 9.24
CA ASP A 190 -0.91 -11.55 10.65
C ASP A 190 -1.13 -10.35 11.60
N LEU A 191 -1.51 -9.17 11.07
CA LEU A 191 -1.83 -7.97 11.86
C LEU A 191 -3.16 -8.06 12.64
#